data_67883497c0b568968ce88e31818bc841
#
_entry.id   67883497c0b568968ce88e31818bc841
#
_cell.length_a   1.000
_cell.length_b   1.000
_cell.length_c   1.000
_cell.angle_alpha   90.00
_cell.angle_beta   90.00
_cell.angle_gamma   90.00
#
_symmetry.space_group_name_H-M   'P 1'
#
loop_
_entity.id
_entity.type
_entity.pdbx_description
1 polymer ?
#
loop_
_entity_poly.entity_id
_entity_poly.type
_entity_poly.pdbx_seq_one_letter_code
_entity_poly.pdbx_strand_id
1 'polypeptide(L)'
;FFDSKINRFAKERDELKSLVTKEEYRAMEMSFLTAYYTSPEIATAMWDKIVESGFKGGNILDPSMGTGIFFETMPEDIKKNSTLYGIELDTITGAIAKHLHQDATVLVQGFETVNFEGTPFDLVITNVPFADVRIVDKAYDNKPYRIHDYFFKKAIDLVPYHGMVAAITSTGTADKSAGSILPELRRSGTQFLGGVRLPNTAFKDAGTRVVTDILFFQKGAFIPVPDNNIDFWSSDRNKLPFDKRVSLNPYFFQDAICKNPCVLGDYQVRNFNGGTLDLVVDSSFDLASELQEALSKVTVPFEVERLEPRDIILKEEVNHLDQGLLTSLDIRLNEYACDKNGRVYYRDNTSIRPSSRAAEMIFYQDEQGQFVKYDDKYKEEAILDFEAAVEADPNIVTNTWVSQTPSKAAKSKGLY
;
A
#
# COMPACT_ATOMS: atom_id res chain seq x y z
N PHE A 1 10.08 17.60 4.77
CA PHE A 1 11.42 17.82 4.21
C PHE A 1 11.34 18.11 2.70
N PHE A 2 10.75 17.22 1.90
CA PHE A 2 10.76 17.32 0.43
C PHE A 2 9.85 18.39 -0.18
N ASP A 3 8.87 18.94 0.54
CA ASP A 3 8.05 20.04 0.04
C ASP A 3 8.90 21.31 -0.20
N SER A 4 9.03 21.70 -1.47
CA SER A 4 9.83 22.86 -1.88
C SER A 4 9.29 24.20 -1.35
N LYS A 5 8.03 24.26 -0.91
CA LYS A 5 7.41 25.44 -0.30
C LYS A 5 7.86 25.67 1.14
N ILE A 6 8.42 24.63 1.79
CA ILE A 6 8.93 24.72 3.15
C ILE A 6 10.39 25.16 3.13
N ASN A 7 10.65 26.44 3.33
CA ASN A 7 12.00 27.00 3.29
C ASN A 7 12.94 26.52 4.43
N ARG A 8 12.38 25.99 5.51
CA ARG A 8 13.16 25.56 6.70
C ARG A 8 14.29 24.58 6.34
N PHE A 9 14.09 23.72 5.33
CA PHE A 9 15.04 22.67 4.92
C PHE A 9 15.63 22.91 3.53
N ALA A 10 15.64 24.17 3.05
CA ALA A 10 16.09 24.47 1.69
C ALA A 10 17.55 24.08 1.46
N LYS A 11 18.43 24.42 2.42
CA LYS A 11 19.87 24.12 2.33
C LYS A 11 20.15 22.62 2.35
N GLU A 12 19.50 21.89 3.25
CA GLU A 12 19.64 20.45 3.40
C GLU A 12 19.11 19.71 2.16
N ARG A 13 18.02 20.22 1.55
CA ARG A 13 17.53 19.69 0.27
C ARG A 13 18.53 19.91 -0.87
N ASP A 14 19.12 21.09 -0.95
CA ASP A 14 20.10 21.39 -2.00
C ASP A 14 21.40 20.57 -1.82
N GLU A 15 21.83 20.40 -0.57
CA GLU A 15 22.95 19.50 -0.24
C GLU A 15 22.61 18.06 -0.64
N LEU A 16 21.46 17.52 -0.23
CA LEU A 16 21.04 16.17 -0.61
C LEU A 16 21.00 15.98 -2.12
N LYS A 17 20.45 16.95 -2.87
CA LYS A 17 20.44 16.91 -4.35
C LYS A 17 21.82 16.89 -4.98
N SER A 18 22.83 17.43 -4.29
CA SER A 18 24.23 17.40 -4.76
C SER A 18 24.92 16.07 -4.51
N LEU A 19 24.40 15.26 -3.57
CA LEU A 19 25.00 13.99 -3.13
C LEU A 19 24.42 12.76 -3.84
N VAL A 20 23.24 12.89 -4.43
CA VAL A 20 22.51 11.78 -5.05
C VAL A 20 22.10 12.12 -6.49
N THR A 21 21.80 11.10 -7.29
CA THR A 21 21.24 11.27 -8.63
C THR A 21 19.81 11.84 -8.54
N LYS A 22 19.29 12.33 -9.66
CA LYS A 22 17.87 12.79 -9.71
C LYS A 22 16.90 11.66 -9.40
N GLU A 23 17.20 10.48 -9.87
CA GLU A 23 16.41 9.26 -9.67
C GLU A 23 16.40 8.88 -8.19
N GLU A 24 17.54 8.84 -7.54
CA GLU A 24 17.65 8.58 -6.10
C GLU A 24 16.93 9.64 -5.26
N TYR A 25 17.13 10.93 -5.58
CA TYR A 25 16.44 12.00 -4.86
C TYR A 25 14.93 11.86 -4.95
N ARG A 26 14.45 11.50 -6.10
CA ARG A 26 13.03 11.28 -6.35
C ARG A 26 12.51 10.03 -5.62
N ALA A 27 13.28 8.93 -5.63
CA ALA A 27 12.96 7.74 -4.88
C ALA A 27 12.82 8.05 -3.38
N MET A 28 13.75 8.81 -2.80
CA MET A 28 13.69 9.29 -1.42
C MET A 28 12.45 10.15 -1.15
N GLU A 29 12.09 11.04 -2.08
CA GLU A 29 10.89 11.89 -1.94
C GLU A 29 9.60 11.06 -1.87
N MET A 30 9.51 9.99 -2.65
CA MET A 30 8.34 9.08 -2.65
C MET A 30 8.32 8.20 -1.41
N SER A 31 9.43 7.58 -1.10
CA SER A 31 9.59 6.71 0.05
C SER A 31 9.29 7.44 1.36
N PHE A 32 9.71 8.70 1.49
CA PHE A 32 9.41 9.52 2.65
C PHE A 32 7.91 9.65 2.97
N LEU A 33 7.07 9.61 1.95
CA LEU A 33 5.61 9.72 2.13
C LEU A 33 4.95 8.39 2.54
N THR A 34 5.65 7.28 2.37
CA THR A 34 5.10 5.94 2.54
C THR A 34 5.88 5.05 3.51
N ALA A 35 7.12 5.42 3.85
CA ALA A 35 7.99 4.63 4.71
C ALA A 35 7.70 4.90 6.19
N TYR A 36 6.93 4.01 6.78
CA TYR A 36 6.70 3.94 8.23
C TYR A 36 7.41 2.71 8.78
N TYR A 37 8.65 2.90 9.23
CA TYR A 37 9.48 1.80 9.73
C TYR A 37 8.86 1.17 10.98
N THR A 38 8.62 -0.13 10.91
CA THR A 38 8.13 -0.93 12.05
C THR A 38 9.22 -1.07 13.08
N SER A 39 8.87 -0.91 14.36
CA SER A 39 9.83 -1.17 15.43
C SER A 39 10.07 -2.67 15.62
N PRO A 40 11.27 -3.06 16.14
CA PRO A 40 11.56 -4.47 16.44
C PRO A 40 10.54 -5.10 17.38
N GLU A 41 10.02 -4.36 18.35
CA GLU A 41 9.04 -4.86 19.32
C GLU A 41 7.74 -5.26 18.65
N ILE A 42 7.23 -4.44 17.71
CA ILE A 42 6.01 -4.75 16.96
C ILE A 42 6.25 -5.97 16.07
N ALA A 43 7.36 -6.00 15.35
CA ALA A 43 7.68 -7.10 14.43
C ALA A 43 7.86 -8.43 15.19
N THR A 44 8.55 -8.40 16.34
CA THR A 44 8.72 -9.57 17.22
C THR A 44 7.37 -10.08 17.76
N ALA A 45 6.52 -9.17 18.25
CA ALA A 45 5.20 -9.56 18.76
C ALA A 45 4.31 -10.19 17.66
N MET A 46 4.41 -9.72 16.41
CA MET A 46 3.73 -10.35 15.28
C MET A 46 4.28 -11.77 15.01
N TRP A 47 5.61 -11.94 15.05
CA TRP A 47 6.22 -13.27 14.91
C TRP A 47 5.84 -14.22 16.03
N ASP A 48 5.86 -13.78 17.29
CA ASP A 48 5.44 -14.58 18.42
C ASP A 48 4.03 -15.13 18.22
N LYS A 49 3.11 -14.28 17.74
CA LYS A 49 1.74 -14.69 17.43
C LYS A 49 1.64 -15.67 16.26
N ILE A 50 2.43 -15.48 15.21
CA ILE A 50 2.49 -16.39 14.07
C ILE A 50 3.04 -17.76 14.50
N VAL A 51 4.07 -17.79 15.32
CA VAL A 51 4.65 -19.04 15.86
C VAL A 51 3.69 -19.74 16.82
N GLU A 52 3.03 -19.00 17.70
CA GLU A 52 1.98 -19.51 18.59
C GLU A 52 0.86 -20.19 17.80
N SER A 53 0.52 -19.66 16.63
CA SER A 53 -0.47 -20.25 15.73
C SER A 53 -0.07 -21.58 15.09
N GLY A 54 1.16 -22.04 15.30
CA GLY A 54 1.67 -23.30 14.78
C GLY A 54 2.48 -23.21 13.48
N PHE A 55 2.70 -21.99 12.94
CA PHE A 55 3.54 -21.79 11.75
C PHE A 55 4.97 -22.31 12.00
N LYS A 56 5.52 -23.10 11.07
CA LYS A 56 6.82 -23.77 11.21
C LYS A 56 7.84 -23.37 10.14
N GLY A 57 7.49 -22.45 9.25
CA GLY A 57 8.28 -22.04 8.11
C GLY A 57 7.58 -22.37 6.79
N GLY A 58 8.21 -22.02 5.68
CA GLY A 58 7.69 -22.15 4.32
C GLY A 58 8.16 -21.00 3.44
N ASN A 59 7.42 -20.71 2.37
CA ASN A 59 7.70 -19.58 1.51
C ASN A 59 7.08 -18.31 2.12
N ILE A 60 7.91 -17.32 2.41
CA ILE A 60 7.49 -16.09 3.10
C ILE A 60 7.75 -14.87 2.19
N LEU A 61 6.75 -14.01 2.08
CA LEU A 61 6.84 -12.75 1.33
C LEU A 61 6.64 -11.54 2.25
N ASP A 62 7.52 -10.54 2.13
CA ASP A 62 7.26 -9.17 2.56
C ASP A 62 7.21 -8.25 1.32
N PRO A 63 6.02 -7.82 0.86
CA PRO A 63 5.87 -7.04 -0.37
C PRO A 63 6.17 -5.53 -0.22
N SER A 64 6.54 -5.07 0.98
CA SER A 64 7.01 -3.70 1.27
C SER A 64 8.06 -3.72 2.38
N MET A 65 9.12 -4.49 2.13
CA MET A 65 10.03 -4.94 3.18
C MET A 65 10.84 -3.84 3.86
N GLY A 66 10.96 -2.66 3.25
CA GLY A 66 11.88 -1.65 3.75
C GLY A 66 13.30 -2.20 3.81
N THR A 67 13.96 -2.05 4.95
CA THR A 67 15.26 -2.67 5.22
C THR A 67 15.16 -4.12 5.68
N GLY A 68 13.93 -4.69 5.84
CA GLY A 68 13.70 -6.09 6.15
C GLY A 68 13.53 -6.42 7.63
N ILE A 69 12.89 -5.55 8.40
CA ILE A 69 12.70 -5.75 9.85
C ILE A 69 12.01 -7.08 10.19
N PHE A 70 11.05 -7.53 9.37
CA PHE A 70 10.41 -8.83 9.59
C PHE A 70 11.34 -10.01 9.34
N PHE A 71 12.36 -9.87 8.47
CA PHE A 71 13.38 -10.90 8.27
C PHE A 71 14.44 -10.86 9.36
N GLU A 72 14.75 -9.66 9.88
CA GLU A 72 15.70 -9.47 10.98
C GLU A 72 15.17 -10.05 12.30
N THR A 73 13.89 -9.82 12.60
CA THR A 73 13.26 -10.27 13.86
C THR A 73 12.65 -11.66 13.79
N MET A 74 12.77 -12.34 12.64
CA MET A 74 12.25 -13.69 12.45
C MET A 74 12.94 -14.68 13.38
N PRO A 75 12.19 -15.56 14.09
CA PRO A 75 12.79 -16.62 14.88
C PRO A 75 13.66 -17.56 14.03
N GLU A 76 14.82 -17.92 14.56
CA GLU A 76 15.83 -18.71 13.85
C GLU A 76 15.30 -20.06 13.32
N ASP A 77 14.41 -20.70 14.07
CA ASP A 77 13.81 -21.97 13.64
C ASP A 77 12.86 -21.80 12.46
N ILE A 78 12.16 -20.66 12.37
CA ILE A 78 11.34 -20.30 11.22
C ILE A 78 12.25 -19.99 10.03
N LYS A 79 13.29 -19.19 10.25
CA LYS A 79 14.23 -18.76 9.20
C LYS A 79 14.89 -19.94 8.51
N LYS A 80 15.37 -20.92 9.29
CA LYS A 80 16.01 -22.15 8.77
C LYS A 80 15.09 -23.02 7.92
N ASN A 81 13.78 -22.92 8.13
CA ASN A 81 12.77 -23.71 7.44
C ASN A 81 12.01 -22.89 6.37
N SER A 82 12.56 -21.75 5.96
CA SER A 82 11.84 -20.83 5.07
C SER A 82 12.66 -20.39 3.88
N THR A 83 11.97 -20.08 2.79
CA THR A 83 12.49 -19.35 1.64
C THR A 83 11.90 -17.93 1.69
N LEU A 84 12.79 -16.92 1.65
CA LEU A 84 12.42 -15.54 1.90
C LEU A 84 12.39 -14.72 0.61
N TYR A 85 11.31 -14.01 0.40
CA TYR A 85 11.12 -13.05 -0.69
C TYR A 85 10.73 -11.68 -0.13
N GLY A 86 11.46 -10.65 -0.54
CA GLY A 86 11.16 -9.27 -0.21
C GLY A 86 11.01 -8.42 -1.45
N ILE A 87 10.08 -7.47 -1.42
CA ILE A 87 9.90 -6.49 -2.47
C ILE A 87 10.02 -5.10 -1.83
N GLU A 88 10.83 -4.24 -2.46
CA GLU A 88 10.99 -2.86 -2.01
C GLU A 88 11.00 -1.93 -3.23
N LEU A 89 10.19 -0.89 -3.16
CA LEU A 89 10.07 0.08 -4.24
C LEU A 89 11.27 1.03 -4.31
N ASP A 90 11.72 1.50 -3.16
CA ASP A 90 12.83 2.44 -3.06
C ASP A 90 14.16 1.76 -3.38
N THR A 91 14.89 2.31 -4.34
CA THR A 91 16.13 1.69 -4.83
C THR A 91 17.25 1.68 -3.81
N ILE A 92 17.32 2.69 -2.95
CA ILE A 92 18.34 2.81 -1.90
C ILE A 92 18.02 1.85 -0.77
N THR A 93 16.80 1.90 -0.26
CA THR A 93 16.31 0.98 0.79
C THR A 93 16.42 -0.47 0.32
N GLY A 94 16.04 -0.76 -0.92
CA GLY A 94 16.15 -2.08 -1.51
C GLY A 94 17.61 -2.55 -1.68
N ALA A 95 18.54 -1.66 -2.00
CA ALA A 95 19.97 -1.98 -2.02
C ALA A 95 20.48 -2.32 -0.62
N ILE A 96 20.09 -1.57 0.40
CA ILE A 96 20.40 -1.87 1.80
C ILE A 96 19.84 -3.25 2.18
N ALA A 97 18.57 -3.50 1.89
CA ALA A 97 17.91 -4.78 2.18
C ALA A 97 18.64 -5.97 1.54
N LYS A 98 19.09 -5.85 0.27
CA LYS A 98 19.90 -6.87 -0.41
C LYS A 98 21.20 -7.19 0.32
N HIS A 99 21.85 -6.18 0.90
CA HIS A 99 23.08 -6.37 1.65
C HIS A 99 22.84 -6.99 3.03
N LEU A 100 21.76 -6.65 3.69
CA LEU A 100 21.41 -7.17 5.01
C LEU A 100 20.87 -8.60 4.96
N HIS A 101 20.13 -8.95 3.90
CA HIS A 101 19.41 -10.23 3.77
C HIS A 101 19.89 -11.01 2.54
N GLN A 102 21.15 -11.44 2.56
CA GLN A 102 21.77 -12.17 1.44
C GLN A 102 21.19 -13.57 1.22
N ASP A 103 20.49 -14.09 2.21
CA ASP A 103 19.74 -15.35 2.19
C ASP A 103 18.31 -15.20 1.63
N ALA A 104 17.88 -14.00 1.33
CA ALA A 104 16.57 -13.69 0.75
C ALA A 104 16.66 -13.25 -0.71
N THR A 105 15.61 -13.52 -1.47
CA THR A 105 15.44 -12.91 -2.80
C THR A 105 14.78 -11.56 -2.64
N VAL A 106 15.53 -10.47 -2.88
CA VAL A 106 15.03 -9.10 -2.78
C VAL A 106 14.85 -8.50 -4.17
N LEU A 107 13.60 -8.17 -4.51
CA LEU A 107 13.19 -7.52 -5.76
C LEU A 107 13.01 -6.01 -5.53
N VAL A 108 13.79 -5.19 -6.24
CA VAL A 108 13.72 -3.72 -6.09
C VAL A 108 12.82 -3.16 -7.18
N GLN A 109 11.52 -3.17 -6.92
CA GLN A 109 10.48 -2.72 -7.85
C GLN A 109 9.13 -2.62 -7.15
N GLY A 110 8.11 -2.07 -7.81
CA GLY A 110 6.76 -1.99 -7.23
C GLY A 110 6.09 -3.38 -7.14
N PHE A 111 5.30 -3.61 -6.10
CA PHE A 111 4.60 -4.88 -5.91
C PHE A 111 3.63 -5.19 -7.07
N GLU A 112 3.05 -4.16 -7.68
CA GLU A 112 2.17 -4.29 -8.85
C GLU A 112 2.88 -4.82 -10.10
N THR A 113 4.19 -4.80 -10.09
CA THR A 113 5.02 -5.18 -11.23
C THR A 113 5.56 -6.59 -11.13
N VAL A 114 5.53 -7.15 -9.92
CA VAL A 114 5.96 -8.52 -9.68
C VAL A 114 4.78 -9.44 -9.91
N ASN A 115 4.96 -10.41 -10.79
CA ASN A 115 3.94 -11.39 -11.10
C ASN A 115 4.45 -12.80 -10.74
N PHE A 116 3.85 -13.39 -9.72
CA PHE A 116 4.13 -14.75 -9.31
C PHE A 116 3.12 -15.72 -9.94
N GLU A 117 3.56 -16.94 -10.23
CA GLU A 117 2.67 -17.98 -10.70
C GLU A 117 1.98 -18.68 -9.53
N GLY A 118 0.65 -18.79 -9.59
CA GLY A 118 -0.15 -19.50 -8.61
C GLY A 118 -0.17 -18.83 -7.23
N THR A 119 -0.07 -19.66 -6.19
CA THR A 119 -0.12 -19.25 -4.79
C THR A 119 1.14 -19.73 -4.05
N PRO A 120 2.30 -19.10 -4.32
CA PRO A 120 3.60 -19.64 -3.89
C PRO A 120 3.92 -19.44 -2.41
N PHE A 121 3.25 -18.52 -1.70
CA PHE A 121 3.63 -18.12 -0.35
C PHE A 121 2.74 -18.74 0.71
N ASP A 122 3.34 -19.24 1.77
CA ASP A 122 2.64 -19.77 2.95
C ASP A 122 2.26 -18.66 3.91
N LEU A 123 3.10 -17.62 3.95
CA LEU A 123 2.89 -16.43 4.75
C LEU A 123 3.24 -15.17 3.96
N VAL A 124 2.38 -14.16 4.01
CA VAL A 124 2.71 -12.78 3.69
C VAL A 124 2.72 -11.99 4.99
N ILE A 125 3.86 -11.39 5.34
CA ILE A 125 4.01 -10.54 6.53
C ILE A 125 4.55 -9.19 6.09
N THR A 126 3.88 -8.09 6.49
CA THR A 126 4.23 -6.79 5.95
C THR A 126 3.70 -5.62 6.77
N ASN A 127 4.32 -4.47 6.62
CA ASN A 127 3.73 -3.17 6.95
C ASN A 127 3.31 -2.49 5.65
N VAL A 128 2.01 -2.47 5.38
CA VAL A 128 1.44 -1.95 4.14
C VAL A 128 1.67 -0.44 4.03
N PRO A 129 2.10 0.11 2.89
CA PRO A 129 2.29 1.55 2.73
C PRO A 129 1.01 2.36 2.99
N PHE A 130 1.13 3.48 3.74
CA PHE A 130 0.00 4.32 4.17
C PHE A 130 -0.10 5.61 3.34
N ALA A 131 -0.38 5.52 2.07
CA ALA A 131 -0.55 6.69 1.22
C ALA A 131 -1.94 6.72 0.56
N ASP A 132 -2.44 7.91 0.27
CA ASP A 132 -3.66 8.06 -0.57
C ASP A 132 -3.31 7.95 -2.06
N VAL A 133 -2.62 6.86 -2.40
CA VAL A 133 -2.24 6.50 -3.76
C VAL A 133 -3.12 5.36 -4.24
N ARG A 134 -3.41 5.35 -5.54
CA ARG A 134 -4.10 4.25 -6.20
C ARG A 134 -3.13 3.47 -7.06
N ILE A 135 -3.14 2.17 -6.89
CA ILE A 135 -2.38 1.22 -7.67
C ILE A 135 -3.27 0.61 -8.75
N VAL A 136 -2.71 0.49 -9.94
CA VAL A 136 -3.34 -0.15 -11.09
C VAL A 136 -2.47 -1.33 -11.50
N ASP A 137 -3.06 -2.51 -11.55
CA ASP A 137 -2.38 -3.74 -11.95
C ASP A 137 -3.23 -4.44 -13.03
N LYS A 138 -2.60 -4.86 -14.12
CA LYS A 138 -3.27 -5.58 -15.24
C LYS A 138 -3.89 -6.89 -14.78
N ALA A 139 -3.28 -7.56 -13.81
CA ALA A 139 -3.81 -8.78 -13.22
C ALA A 139 -5.21 -8.59 -12.60
N TYR A 140 -5.59 -7.34 -12.33
CA TYR A 140 -6.88 -6.95 -11.75
C TYR A 140 -7.70 -6.06 -12.69
N ASP A 141 -7.66 -6.34 -14.01
CA ASP A 141 -8.41 -5.61 -15.03
C ASP A 141 -8.17 -4.10 -15.02
N ASN A 142 -7.00 -3.68 -14.60
CA ASN A 142 -6.65 -2.26 -14.40
C ASN A 142 -7.59 -1.51 -13.44
N LYS A 143 -8.25 -2.20 -12.53
CA LYS A 143 -9.06 -1.57 -11.48
C LYS A 143 -8.16 -0.79 -10.54
N PRO A 144 -8.40 0.53 -10.33
CA PRO A 144 -7.60 1.33 -9.43
C PRO A 144 -7.96 1.04 -7.97
N TYR A 145 -7.14 0.26 -7.28
CA TYR A 145 -7.26 0.04 -5.84
C TYR A 145 -6.53 1.13 -5.06
N ARG A 146 -6.98 1.49 -3.87
CA ARG A 146 -6.13 2.19 -2.90
C ARG A 146 -4.95 1.30 -2.55
N ILE A 147 -3.79 1.89 -2.25
CA ILE A 147 -2.56 1.12 -2.04
C ILE A 147 -2.72 0.01 -1.00
N HIS A 148 -3.29 0.30 0.17
CA HIS A 148 -3.52 -0.71 1.20
C HIS A 148 -4.54 -1.77 0.77
N ASP A 149 -5.62 -1.39 0.07
CA ASP A 149 -6.60 -2.34 -0.46
C ASP A 149 -5.96 -3.28 -1.49
N TYR A 150 -5.08 -2.74 -2.34
CA TYR A 150 -4.32 -3.51 -3.32
C TYR A 150 -3.39 -4.53 -2.67
N PHE A 151 -2.64 -4.12 -1.66
CA PHE A 151 -1.71 -4.99 -0.95
C PHE A 151 -2.44 -6.19 -0.31
N PHE A 152 -3.57 -5.95 0.37
CA PHE A 152 -4.37 -7.05 0.90
C PHE A 152 -4.92 -7.96 -0.19
N LYS A 153 -5.46 -7.38 -1.28
CA LYS A 153 -5.99 -8.17 -2.39
C LYS A 153 -4.93 -9.11 -2.97
N LYS A 154 -3.77 -8.56 -3.32
CA LYS A 154 -2.69 -9.33 -3.93
C LYS A 154 -2.06 -10.32 -2.94
N ALA A 155 -1.86 -9.93 -1.68
CA ALA A 155 -1.35 -10.83 -0.65
C ALA A 155 -2.24 -12.06 -0.46
N ILE A 156 -3.57 -11.88 -0.37
CA ILE A 156 -4.52 -12.99 -0.25
C ILE A 156 -4.54 -13.86 -1.52
N ASP A 157 -4.37 -13.28 -2.71
CA ASP A 157 -4.33 -14.08 -3.93
C ASP A 157 -3.06 -14.93 -4.04
N LEU A 158 -1.96 -14.48 -3.45
CA LEU A 158 -0.66 -15.15 -3.49
C LEU A 158 -0.49 -16.26 -2.44
N VAL A 159 -1.41 -16.37 -1.48
CA VAL A 159 -1.38 -17.46 -0.51
C VAL A 159 -2.39 -18.56 -0.88
N PRO A 160 -2.06 -19.85 -0.65
CA PRO A 160 -2.97 -20.98 -0.87
C PRO A 160 -4.05 -21.06 0.21
N TYR A 161 -4.90 -22.07 0.13
CA TYR A 161 -5.74 -22.46 1.27
C TYR A 161 -4.86 -22.72 2.49
N HIS A 162 -5.31 -22.21 3.65
CA HIS A 162 -4.58 -22.19 4.91
C HIS A 162 -3.34 -21.27 4.95
N GLY A 163 -2.96 -20.64 3.84
CA GLY A 163 -1.93 -19.62 3.84
C GLY A 163 -2.39 -18.34 4.57
N MET A 164 -1.43 -17.65 5.19
CA MET A 164 -1.68 -16.53 6.10
C MET A 164 -1.23 -15.19 5.52
N VAL A 165 -1.95 -14.15 5.89
CA VAL A 165 -1.53 -12.75 5.71
C VAL A 165 -1.56 -12.04 7.06
N ALA A 166 -0.40 -11.57 7.53
CA ALA A 166 -0.24 -10.77 8.72
C ALA A 166 0.24 -9.38 8.33
N ALA A 167 -0.55 -8.35 8.56
CA ALA A 167 -0.22 -7.03 8.05
C ALA A 167 -0.51 -5.91 9.04
N ILE A 168 0.40 -4.91 9.07
CA ILE A 168 0.16 -3.61 9.67
C ILE A 168 -0.46 -2.72 8.60
N THR A 169 -1.51 -1.99 8.94
CA THR A 169 -2.21 -1.11 8.01
C THR A 169 -2.81 0.10 8.71
N SER A 170 -3.27 1.09 7.95
CA SER A 170 -4.06 2.19 8.50
C SER A 170 -5.45 1.73 8.92
N THR A 171 -6.06 2.42 9.88
CA THR A 171 -7.45 2.14 10.31
C THR A 171 -8.47 2.20 9.16
N GLY A 172 -8.12 2.87 8.06
CA GLY A 172 -8.96 2.94 6.87
C GLY A 172 -9.30 1.60 6.24
N THR A 173 -8.49 0.56 6.44
CA THR A 173 -8.80 -0.80 5.98
C THR A 173 -10.01 -1.37 6.71
N ALA A 174 -10.05 -1.27 8.04
CA ALA A 174 -11.13 -1.79 8.86
C ALA A 174 -12.34 -0.84 8.93
N ASP A 175 -12.10 0.45 9.17
CA ASP A 175 -13.15 1.42 9.52
C ASP A 175 -13.94 1.95 8.33
N LYS A 176 -13.38 1.90 7.13
CA LYS A 176 -14.05 2.40 5.93
C LYS A 176 -15.28 1.57 5.58
N SER A 177 -16.41 2.22 5.43
CA SER A 177 -17.67 1.57 5.01
C SER A 177 -17.84 1.56 3.49
N ALA A 178 -17.77 2.73 2.85
CA ALA A 178 -17.95 2.85 1.40
C ALA A 178 -16.66 2.51 0.63
N GLY A 179 -16.73 1.60 -0.34
CA GLY A 179 -15.59 1.16 -1.15
C GLY A 179 -14.52 0.43 -0.32
N SER A 180 -14.91 -0.28 0.74
CA SER A 180 -14.05 -1.16 1.52
C SER A 180 -13.65 -2.38 0.70
N ILE A 181 -12.42 -2.86 0.90
CA ILE A 181 -11.93 -4.12 0.33
C ILE A 181 -12.50 -5.36 1.03
N LEU A 182 -12.97 -5.22 2.27
CA LEU A 182 -13.40 -6.34 3.12
C LEU A 182 -14.44 -7.24 2.46
N PRO A 183 -15.50 -6.73 1.78
CA PRO A 183 -16.45 -7.59 1.08
C PRO A 183 -15.82 -8.41 -0.05
N GLU A 184 -14.79 -7.89 -0.71
CA GLU A 184 -14.06 -8.59 -1.76
C GLU A 184 -13.19 -9.70 -1.17
N LEU A 185 -12.44 -9.41 -0.12
CA LEU A 185 -11.65 -10.40 0.62
C LEU A 185 -12.54 -11.53 1.16
N ARG A 186 -13.68 -11.20 1.77
CA ARG A 186 -14.61 -12.21 2.28
C ARG A 186 -15.14 -13.13 1.18
N ARG A 187 -15.47 -12.56 0.00
CA ARG A 187 -15.93 -13.35 -1.16
C ARG A 187 -14.85 -14.28 -1.73
N SER A 188 -13.58 -13.94 -1.58
CA SER A 188 -12.45 -14.82 -1.95
C SER A 188 -12.16 -15.94 -0.94
N GLY A 189 -13.04 -16.12 0.07
CA GLY A 189 -12.87 -17.14 1.08
C GLY A 189 -11.91 -16.76 2.21
N THR A 190 -11.55 -15.47 2.31
CA THR A 190 -10.67 -14.99 3.37
C THR A 190 -11.40 -14.97 4.72
N GLN A 191 -10.72 -15.44 5.74
CA GLN A 191 -11.16 -15.42 7.12
C GLN A 191 -10.32 -14.43 7.92
N PHE A 192 -10.97 -13.61 8.73
CA PHE A 192 -10.29 -12.73 9.68
C PHE A 192 -10.03 -13.50 10.98
N LEU A 193 -8.79 -13.57 11.40
CA LEU A 193 -8.36 -14.31 12.57
C LEU A 193 -8.32 -13.46 13.83
N GLY A 194 -8.22 -12.16 13.65
CA GLY A 194 -8.16 -11.16 14.71
C GLY A 194 -7.16 -10.07 14.39
N GLY A 195 -7.11 -9.06 15.23
CA GLY A 195 -6.20 -7.94 15.09
C GLY A 195 -6.10 -7.08 16.33
N VAL A 196 -5.13 -6.19 16.35
CA VAL A 196 -4.89 -5.24 17.43
C VAL A 196 -4.75 -3.84 16.85
N ARG A 197 -5.45 -2.87 17.43
CA ARG A 197 -5.32 -1.44 17.10
C ARG A 197 -4.28 -0.78 17.98
N LEU A 198 -3.25 -0.24 17.33
CA LEU A 198 -2.11 0.39 17.96
C LEU A 198 -2.34 1.88 18.23
N PRO A 199 -1.77 2.44 19.29
CA PRO A 199 -1.87 3.86 19.59
C PRO A 199 -1.10 4.73 18.60
N ASN A 200 -1.44 6.01 18.56
CA ASN A 200 -0.81 6.98 17.66
C ASN A 200 0.70 7.18 17.90
N THR A 201 1.22 6.65 19.00
CA THR A 201 2.64 6.70 19.37
C THR A 201 3.44 5.49 18.92
N ALA A 202 2.79 4.45 18.37
CA ALA A 202 3.46 3.21 17.97
C ALA A 202 4.55 3.43 16.91
N PHE A 203 4.42 4.47 16.10
CA PHE A 203 5.38 4.84 15.03
C PHE A 203 6.05 6.20 15.30
N LYS A 204 6.11 6.66 16.55
CA LYS A 204 6.72 7.95 16.90
C LYS A 204 8.18 8.06 16.50
N ASP A 205 8.93 6.96 16.62
CA ASP A 205 10.35 6.90 16.29
C ASP A 205 10.60 6.89 14.76
N ALA A 206 9.62 6.47 14.00
CA ALA A 206 9.55 6.65 12.55
C ALA A 206 9.09 8.07 12.13
N GLY A 207 8.95 8.99 13.08
CA GLY A 207 8.61 10.40 12.82
C GLY A 207 7.13 10.67 12.56
N THR A 208 6.24 9.72 12.81
CA THR A 208 4.80 9.88 12.57
C THR A 208 3.96 9.53 13.78
N ARG A 209 2.74 10.10 13.80
CA ARG A 209 1.71 9.80 14.79
C ARG A 209 0.44 9.39 14.07
N VAL A 210 0.27 8.09 13.90
CA VAL A 210 -0.85 7.49 13.18
C VAL A 210 -1.38 6.29 13.94
N VAL A 211 -2.70 6.17 14.02
CA VAL A 211 -3.36 4.97 14.52
C VAL A 211 -3.35 3.91 13.43
N THR A 212 -2.89 2.72 13.77
CA THR A 212 -2.72 1.60 12.85
C THR A 212 -3.34 0.34 13.42
N ASP A 213 -3.60 -0.61 12.53
CA ASP A 213 -4.12 -1.93 12.90
C ASP A 213 -3.13 -3.02 12.48
N ILE A 214 -2.86 -3.96 13.36
CA ILE A 214 -2.27 -5.26 13.00
C ILE A 214 -3.44 -6.19 12.72
N LEU A 215 -3.49 -6.78 11.53
CA LEU A 215 -4.57 -7.66 11.08
C LEU A 215 -4.00 -9.02 10.66
N PHE A 216 -4.66 -10.10 11.08
CA PHE A 216 -4.33 -11.46 10.69
C PHE A 216 -5.49 -12.06 9.87
N PHE A 217 -5.15 -12.59 8.71
CA PHE A 217 -6.07 -13.25 7.81
C PHE A 217 -5.56 -14.62 7.39
N GLN A 218 -6.48 -15.52 7.08
CA GLN A 218 -6.20 -16.80 6.45
C GLN A 218 -7.11 -17.02 5.25
N LYS A 219 -6.58 -17.61 4.20
CA LYS A 219 -7.36 -17.93 3.01
C LYS A 219 -8.03 -19.29 3.13
N GLY A 220 -9.32 -19.33 2.87
CA GLY A 220 -10.08 -20.54 2.64
C GLY A 220 -10.37 -21.42 3.86
N ALA A 221 -10.01 -20.98 5.07
CA ALA A 221 -10.34 -21.73 6.27
C ALA A 221 -11.84 -21.57 6.58
N PHE A 222 -12.60 -22.63 6.41
CA PHE A 222 -13.95 -22.73 6.95
C PHE A 222 -13.90 -23.28 8.38
N ILE A 223 -13.18 -22.59 9.24
CA ILE A 223 -13.19 -22.88 10.67
C ILE A 223 -14.31 -22.06 11.29
N PRO A 224 -15.12 -22.59 12.21
CA PRO A 224 -16.05 -21.78 12.97
C PRO A 224 -15.28 -20.66 13.67
N VAL A 225 -15.43 -19.43 13.19
CA VAL A 225 -14.80 -18.27 13.82
C VAL A 225 -15.55 -17.96 15.09
N PRO A 226 -14.90 -17.67 16.21
CA PRO A 226 -15.55 -17.13 17.39
C PRO A 226 -16.45 -15.93 17.02
N ASP A 227 -17.61 -15.83 17.64
CA ASP A 227 -18.63 -14.80 17.32
C ASP A 227 -18.06 -13.37 17.31
N ASN A 228 -17.06 -13.10 18.15
CA ASN A 228 -16.40 -11.79 18.22
C ASN A 228 -15.68 -11.37 16.94
N ASN A 229 -15.32 -12.29 16.06
CA ASN A 229 -14.63 -11.98 14.80
C ASN A 229 -15.62 -11.69 13.65
N ILE A 230 -16.90 -12.05 13.78
CA ILE A 230 -17.93 -11.78 12.77
C ILE A 230 -18.12 -10.27 12.60
N ASP A 231 -17.99 -9.51 13.65
CA ASP A 231 -18.15 -8.06 13.66
C ASP A 231 -17.16 -7.35 12.73
N PHE A 232 -15.98 -7.91 12.49
CA PHE A 232 -15.00 -7.33 11.56
C PHE A 232 -15.54 -7.22 10.13
N TRP A 233 -16.36 -8.18 9.70
CA TRP A 233 -16.93 -8.22 8.35
C TRP A 233 -18.22 -7.41 8.20
N SER A 234 -18.75 -6.86 9.28
CA SER A 234 -19.96 -6.06 9.26
C SER A 234 -19.80 -4.84 8.33
N SER A 235 -20.85 -4.55 7.56
CA SER A 235 -20.95 -3.29 6.81
C SER A 235 -21.32 -2.11 7.71
N ASP A 236 -21.92 -2.39 8.86
CA ASP A 236 -22.29 -1.38 9.83
C ASP A 236 -21.05 -0.84 10.53
N ARG A 237 -21.12 0.41 10.94
CA ARG A 237 -20.05 1.08 11.67
C ARG A 237 -20.59 1.72 12.92
N ASN A 238 -19.93 1.46 14.03
CA ASN A 238 -20.24 2.09 15.29
C ASN A 238 -19.75 3.54 15.31
N LYS A 239 -20.59 4.43 15.78
CA LYS A 239 -20.21 5.83 15.99
C LYS A 239 -19.66 6.02 17.38
N LEU A 240 -18.58 6.78 17.51
CA LEU A 240 -18.09 7.15 18.83
C LEU A 240 -19.16 7.94 19.60
N PRO A 241 -19.39 7.62 20.88
CA PRO A 241 -20.42 8.30 21.68
C PRO A 241 -20.23 9.82 21.76
N PHE A 242 -18.98 10.25 21.82
CA PHE A 242 -18.59 11.66 21.99
C PHE A 242 -18.31 12.38 20.66
N ASP A 243 -18.17 11.67 19.55
CA ASP A 243 -18.00 12.28 18.21
C ASP A 243 -18.58 11.42 17.09
N LYS A 244 -19.74 11.83 16.61
CA LYS A 244 -20.48 11.09 15.57
C LYS A 244 -19.87 11.17 14.16
N ARG A 245 -18.84 12.00 13.95
CA ARG A 245 -18.14 12.12 12.66
C ARG A 245 -17.28 10.90 12.39
N VAL A 246 -16.75 10.27 13.43
CA VAL A 246 -15.88 9.09 13.32
C VAL A 246 -16.73 7.82 13.43
N SER A 247 -16.44 6.90 12.52
CA SER A 247 -17.07 5.58 12.47
C SER A 247 -16.00 4.52 12.63
N LEU A 248 -16.25 3.52 13.45
CA LEU A 248 -15.34 2.43 13.74
C LEU A 248 -15.91 1.10 13.26
N ASN A 249 -15.03 0.23 12.84
CA ASN A 249 -15.37 -1.19 12.68
C ASN A 249 -15.88 -1.73 14.04
N PRO A 250 -16.98 -2.48 14.09
CA PRO A 250 -17.50 -3.04 15.34
C PRO A 250 -16.45 -3.85 16.13
N TYR A 251 -15.56 -4.58 15.45
CA TYR A 251 -14.50 -5.34 16.09
C TYR A 251 -13.56 -4.47 16.94
N PHE A 252 -13.26 -3.25 16.50
CA PHE A 252 -12.41 -2.29 17.22
C PHE A 252 -13.22 -1.27 18.05
N PHE A 253 -14.53 -1.48 18.20
CA PHE A 253 -15.30 -0.56 19.01
C PHE A 253 -14.97 -0.70 20.49
N GLN A 254 -14.79 0.46 21.13
CA GLN A 254 -14.79 0.63 22.59
C GLN A 254 -15.35 2.00 22.95
N ASP A 255 -15.83 2.11 24.16
CA ASP A 255 -16.25 3.39 24.78
C ASP A 255 -15.70 3.51 26.22
N ALA A 256 -16.20 4.46 26.99
CA ALA A 256 -15.75 4.67 28.36
C ALA A 256 -16.13 3.52 29.32
N ILE A 257 -17.13 2.73 28.97
CA ILE A 257 -17.69 1.65 29.79
C ILE A 257 -17.19 0.30 29.31
N CYS A 258 -17.23 0.08 27.97
CA CYS A 258 -16.87 -1.18 27.33
C CYS A 258 -15.47 -1.04 26.73
N LYS A 259 -14.47 -1.53 27.44
CA LYS A 259 -13.07 -1.57 26.96
C LYS A 259 -12.86 -2.78 26.06
N ASN A 260 -12.14 -2.58 24.97
CA ASN A 260 -11.79 -3.63 24.03
C ASN A 260 -10.30 -4.00 24.22
N PRO A 261 -9.97 -5.23 24.62
CA PRO A 261 -8.59 -5.64 24.87
C PRO A 261 -7.71 -5.61 23.61
N CYS A 262 -8.33 -5.58 22.43
CA CYS A 262 -7.61 -5.46 21.16
C CYS A 262 -7.40 -3.99 20.73
N VAL A 263 -7.71 -3.00 21.57
CA VAL A 263 -7.52 -1.57 21.31
C VAL A 263 -6.60 -0.98 22.38
N LEU A 264 -5.40 -0.62 21.99
CA LEU A 264 -4.35 -0.15 22.89
C LEU A 264 -4.43 1.36 23.11
N GLY A 265 -5.24 1.79 24.09
CA GLY A 265 -5.41 3.19 24.47
C GLY A 265 -6.85 3.68 24.44
N ASP A 266 -7.01 4.98 24.56
CA ASP A 266 -8.31 5.65 24.59
C ASP A 266 -8.55 6.48 23.34
N TYR A 267 -9.73 6.32 22.72
CA TYR A 267 -10.09 7.08 21.54
C TYR A 267 -10.26 8.56 21.82
N GLN A 268 -9.67 9.36 20.95
CA GLN A 268 -9.86 10.80 20.87
C GLN A 268 -10.12 11.21 19.42
N VAL A 269 -10.65 12.40 19.22
CA VAL A 269 -10.85 12.96 17.88
C VAL A 269 -10.18 14.31 17.82
N ARG A 270 -9.20 14.44 16.91
CA ARG A 270 -8.60 15.74 16.62
C ARG A 270 -9.53 16.56 15.75
N ASN A 271 -9.63 17.86 16.07
CA ASN A 271 -10.46 18.81 15.32
C ASN A 271 -9.79 19.23 14.00
N PHE A 272 -9.77 18.33 13.01
CA PHE A 272 -9.57 18.66 11.60
C PHE A 272 -10.89 18.51 10.84
N ASN A 273 -10.99 19.11 9.65
CA ASN A 273 -12.16 18.97 8.79
C ASN A 273 -12.56 17.47 8.65
N GLY A 274 -13.70 17.11 9.22
CA GLY A 274 -14.20 15.74 9.22
C GLY A 274 -13.89 14.89 10.46
N GLY A 275 -13.03 15.35 11.37
CA GLY A 275 -12.61 14.60 12.56
C GLY A 275 -11.62 13.47 12.23
N THR A 276 -10.38 13.56 12.73
CA THR A 276 -9.38 12.50 12.60
C THR A 276 -9.35 11.67 13.87
N LEU A 277 -9.51 10.36 13.72
CA LEU A 277 -9.37 9.42 14.83
C LEU A 277 -7.97 9.49 15.41
N ASP A 278 -7.89 9.51 16.72
CA ASP A 278 -6.66 9.36 17.47
C ASP A 278 -6.85 8.30 18.55
N LEU A 279 -5.77 7.66 18.93
CA LEU A 279 -5.74 6.67 19.99
C LEU A 279 -4.54 7.01 20.89
N VAL A 280 -4.82 7.50 22.08
CA VAL A 280 -3.81 8.02 22.97
C VAL A 280 -3.58 7.10 24.16
N VAL A 281 -2.38 7.15 24.67
CA VAL A 281 -1.94 6.39 25.84
C VAL A 281 -1.30 7.35 26.85
N ASP A 282 -1.27 6.95 28.10
CA ASP A 282 -0.60 7.70 29.15
C ASP A 282 0.93 7.47 29.14
N SER A 283 1.64 8.16 30.05
CA SER A 283 3.10 8.12 30.11
C SER A 283 3.67 6.81 30.68
N SER A 284 2.85 5.98 31.28
CA SER A 284 3.25 4.69 31.85
C SER A 284 3.07 3.52 30.84
N PHE A 285 2.50 3.80 29.66
CA PHE A 285 2.21 2.80 28.67
C PHE A 285 3.48 2.18 28.08
N ASP A 286 3.61 0.88 28.22
CA ASP A 286 4.64 0.05 27.60
C ASP A 286 4.08 -0.72 26.40
N LEU A 287 4.45 -0.30 25.19
CA LEU A 287 3.93 -0.86 23.95
C LEU A 287 4.21 -2.36 23.83
N ALA A 288 5.40 -2.82 24.21
CA ALA A 288 5.78 -4.22 24.06
C ALA A 288 4.89 -5.15 24.91
N SER A 289 4.75 -4.80 26.19
CA SER A 289 3.94 -5.56 27.13
C SER A 289 2.46 -5.56 26.78
N GLU A 290 1.90 -4.39 26.50
CA GLU A 290 0.48 -4.22 26.19
C GLU A 290 0.11 -4.89 24.84
N LEU A 291 0.99 -4.81 23.84
CA LEU A 291 0.79 -5.47 22.56
C LEU A 291 0.81 -6.99 22.71
N GLN A 292 1.73 -7.53 23.51
CA GLN A 292 1.81 -8.96 23.76
C GLN A 292 0.55 -9.45 24.49
N GLU A 293 0.07 -8.71 25.49
CA GLU A 293 -1.18 -9.01 26.17
C GLU A 293 -2.37 -8.97 25.21
N ALA A 294 -2.50 -7.94 24.40
CA ALA A 294 -3.58 -7.81 23.42
C ALA A 294 -3.56 -8.95 22.40
N LEU A 295 -2.37 -9.30 21.88
CA LEU A 295 -2.22 -10.42 20.94
C LEU A 295 -2.57 -11.77 21.58
N SER A 296 -2.37 -11.94 22.88
CA SER A 296 -2.79 -13.16 23.59
C SER A 296 -4.32 -13.35 23.59
N LYS A 297 -5.10 -12.29 23.42
CA LYS A 297 -6.56 -12.33 23.31
C LYS A 297 -7.04 -12.58 21.87
N VAL A 298 -6.16 -12.39 20.90
CA VAL A 298 -6.43 -12.72 19.50
C VAL A 298 -6.38 -14.24 19.39
N THR A 299 -7.55 -14.86 19.28
CA THR A 299 -7.66 -16.30 19.10
C THR A 299 -7.40 -16.61 17.63
N VAL A 300 -6.22 -17.11 17.35
CA VAL A 300 -5.88 -17.63 16.02
C VAL A 300 -6.05 -19.14 16.09
N PRO A 301 -7.16 -19.72 15.62
CA PRO A 301 -7.30 -21.14 15.53
C PRO A 301 -6.49 -21.61 14.32
N PHE A 302 -5.25 -22.02 14.53
CA PHE A 302 -4.46 -22.63 13.48
C PHE A 302 -4.09 -24.06 13.81
N GLU A 303 -4.43 -24.95 12.91
CA GLU A 303 -3.51 -25.99 12.50
C GLU A 303 -3.06 -25.58 11.09
N VAL A 304 -1.88 -25.00 10.98
CA VAL A 304 -1.22 -24.91 9.68
C VAL A 304 -0.70 -26.30 9.39
N GLU A 305 -1.45 -27.09 8.63
CA GLU A 305 -0.87 -28.25 7.98
C GLU A 305 0.36 -27.76 7.20
N ARG A 306 1.49 -28.46 7.37
CA ARG A 306 2.71 -28.14 6.62
C ARG A 306 2.37 -28.28 5.14
N LEU A 307 2.31 -27.14 4.45
CA LEU A 307 2.07 -27.13 3.03
C LEU A 307 3.26 -27.80 2.32
N GLU A 308 2.96 -28.57 1.28
CA GLU A 308 4.01 -29.16 0.44
C GLU A 308 4.91 -28.05 -0.12
N PRO A 309 6.23 -28.25 -0.19
CA PRO A 309 7.14 -27.29 -0.79
C PRO A 309 6.69 -26.92 -2.20
N ARG A 310 6.65 -25.63 -2.48
CA ARG A 310 6.26 -25.10 -3.78
C ARG A 310 7.39 -24.23 -4.35
N ASP A 311 7.63 -24.42 -5.64
CA ASP A 311 8.54 -23.55 -6.36
C ASP A 311 7.94 -22.14 -6.50
N ILE A 312 8.79 -21.15 -6.33
CA ILE A 312 8.41 -19.74 -6.55
C ILE A 312 8.82 -19.37 -7.96
N ILE A 313 7.82 -19.24 -8.83
CA ILE A 313 8.03 -18.92 -10.24
C ILE A 313 7.60 -17.48 -10.48
N LEU A 314 8.54 -16.66 -10.93
CA LEU A 314 8.26 -15.31 -11.44
C LEU A 314 7.82 -15.44 -12.91
N LYS A 315 6.67 -14.92 -13.24
CA LYS A 315 6.26 -14.78 -14.64
C LYS A 315 7.06 -13.67 -15.30
N GLU A 316 7.67 -13.97 -16.45
CA GLU A 316 8.41 -12.99 -17.23
C GLU A 316 7.53 -11.93 -17.90
N GLU A 317 6.22 -12.04 -17.82
CA GLU A 317 5.35 -10.99 -18.34
C GLU A 317 5.54 -9.69 -17.58
N VAL A 318 6.34 -8.89 -18.17
CA VAL A 318 6.47 -7.49 -17.83
C VAL A 318 5.11 -6.84 -17.97
N ASN A 319 4.52 -6.51 -16.88
CA ASN A 319 3.43 -5.57 -16.84
C ASN A 319 3.99 -4.21 -17.27
N HIS A 320 3.98 -3.93 -18.57
CA HIS A 320 4.38 -2.64 -19.14
C HIS A 320 3.28 -1.56 -18.97
N LEU A 321 2.49 -1.64 -17.93
CA LEU A 321 1.97 -0.39 -17.38
C LEU A 321 3.19 0.37 -16.91
N ASP A 322 3.40 1.54 -17.47
CA ASP A 322 4.56 2.33 -17.13
C ASP A 322 4.65 2.55 -15.64
N GLN A 323 5.26 1.56 -15.03
CA GLN A 323 5.66 1.57 -13.63
C GLN A 323 6.52 2.78 -13.36
N GLY A 324 7.25 3.18 -14.38
CA GLY A 324 7.93 4.42 -14.42
C GLY A 324 7.06 5.59 -13.99
N LEU A 325 5.79 5.69 -14.33
CA LEU A 325 5.02 6.90 -14.05
C LEU A 325 4.25 6.86 -12.73
N LEU A 326 3.79 5.70 -12.28
CA LEU A 326 3.12 5.56 -10.97
C LEU A 326 4.14 5.45 -9.82
N THR A 327 5.32 4.96 -10.12
CA THR A 327 6.43 4.77 -9.19
C THR A 327 7.63 5.67 -9.51
N SER A 328 7.85 6.11 -10.74
CA SER A 328 8.79 7.16 -11.05
C SER A 328 8.11 8.49 -10.79
N LEU A 329 8.65 9.20 -10.41
CA LEU A 329 9.00 10.45 -9.89
C LEU A 329 9.08 11.54 -10.97
N ASP A 330 8.72 11.22 -12.20
CA ASP A 330 8.71 12.19 -13.29
C ASP A 330 7.51 13.11 -13.22
N ILE A 331 6.49 12.77 -12.41
CA ILE A 331 5.40 13.71 -12.11
C ILE A 331 5.78 14.56 -10.90
N ARG A 332 6.07 15.82 -11.12
CA ARG A 332 6.29 16.78 -10.05
C ARG A 332 5.00 17.05 -9.28
N LEU A 333 5.15 17.51 -8.05
CA LEU A 333 4.03 17.93 -7.22
C LEU A 333 3.19 19.00 -7.93
N ASN A 334 1.86 18.79 -8.00
CA ASN A 334 0.90 19.62 -8.72
C ASN A 334 1.12 19.68 -10.24
N GLU A 335 1.71 18.65 -10.82
CA GLU A 335 1.87 18.52 -12.27
C GLU A 335 1.10 17.32 -12.82
N TYR A 336 0.95 17.33 -14.11
CA TYR A 336 0.39 16.25 -14.90
C TYR A 336 1.50 15.58 -15.70
N ALA A 337 1.38 14.28 -15.89
CA ALA A 337 2.20 13.52 -16.82
C ALA A 337 1.36 12.48 -17.54
N CYS A 338 1.86 12.00 -18.66
CA CYS A 338 1.21 10.99 -19.46
C CYS A 338 2.11 9.74 -19.54
N ASP A 339 1.52 8.55 -19.36
CA ASP A 339 2.25 7.32 -19.55
C ASP A 339 2.36 6.96 -21.05
N LYS A 340 3.18 5.95 -21.39
CA LYS A 340 3.37 5.48 -22.77
C LYS A 340 2.09 4.95 -23.43
N ASN A 341 1.05 4.70 -22.63
CA ASN A 341 -0.26 4.27 -23.13
C ASN A 341 -1.20 5.48 -23.30
N GLY A 342 -0.71 6.71 -23.14
CA GLY A 342 -1.50 7.93 -23.27
C GLY A 342 -2.40 8.24 -22.06
N ARG A 343 -2.24 7.57 -20.91
CA ARG A 343 -2.99 7.92 -19.70
C ARG A 343 -2.39 9.12 -19.02
N VAL A 344 -3.26 10.05 -18.64
CA VAL A 344 -2.87 11.26 -17.92
C VAL A 344 -3.07 11.07 -16.43
N TYR A 345 -2.05 11.43 -15.67
CA TYR A 345 -2.02 11.37 -14.22
C TYR A 345 -1.75 12.77 -13.66
N TYR A 346 -2.26 13.00 -12.47
CA TYR A 346 -2.00 14.21 -11.69
C TYR A 346 -1.45 13.83 -10.32
N ARG A 347 -0.39 14.51 -9.90
CA ARG A 347 0.18 14.36 -8.57
C ARG A 347 -0.13 15.57 -7.70
N ASP A 348 -0.86 15.35 -6.62
CA ASP A 348 -0.99 16.30 -5.52
C ASP A 348 -0.08 15.92 -4.33
N ASN A 349 -0.22 16.60 -3.20
CA ASN A 349 0.61 16.36 -2.01
C ASN A 349 0.44 14.96 -1.40
N THR A 350 -0.57 14.22 -1.78
CA THR A 350 -1.02 13.00 -1.12
C THR A 350 -1.14 11.81 -2.06
N SER A 351 -1.21 12.04 -3.38
CA SER A 351 -1.55 10.99 -4.34
C SER A 351 -1.06 11.26 -5.75
N ILE A 352 -0.82 10.19 -6.49
CA ILE A 352 -0.79 10.18 -7.95
C ILE A 352 -2.08 9.49 -8.40
N ARG A 353 -2.88 10.15 -9.23
CA ARG A 353 -4.17 9.63 -9.68
C ARG A 353 -4.41 9.90 -11.16
N PRO A 354 -5.17 9.02 -11.84
CA PRO A 354 -5.64 9.31 -13.17
C PRO A 354 -6.41 10.64 -13.19
N SER A 355 -6.09 11.51 -14.13
CA SER A 355 -6.73 12.80 -14.24
C SER A 355 -8.06 12.72 -14.97
N SER A 356 -9.11 13.27 -14.36
CA SER A 356 -10.39 13.47 -15.04
C SER A 356 -10.33 14.57 -16.13
N ARG A 357 -9.26 15.37 -16.14
CA ARG A 357 -9.02 16.42 -17.14
C ARG A 357 -8.22 15.93 -18.35
N ALA A 358 -8.02 14.63 -18.47
CA ALA A 358 -7.29 14.04 -19.60
C ALA A 358 -7.79 14.53 -20.97
N ALA A 359 -9.11 14.72 -21.10
CA ALA A 359 -9.72 15.21 -22.33
C ALA A 359 -9.43 16.70 -22.67
N GLU A 360 -8.88 17.44 -21.70
CA GLU A 360 -8.53 18.87 -21.89
C GLU A 360 -7.03 19.07 -22.17
N MET A 361 -6.24 17.98 -22.12
CA MET A 361 -4.79 18.01 -22.28
C MET A 361 -4.37 17.35 -23.57
N ILE A 362 -3.41 17.94 -24.23
CA ILE A 362 -2.80 17.42 -25.43
C ILE A 362 -1.36 17.06 -25.08
N PHE A 363 -0.98 15.85 -25.45
CA PHE A 363 0.37 15.35 -25.33
C PHE A 363 0.86 14.90 -26.70
N TYR A 364 2.11 15.09 -27.00
CA TYR A 364 2.76 14.55 -28.18
C TYR A 364 3.94 13.68 -27.77
N GLN A 365 4.34 12.80 -28.65
CA GLN A 365 5.51 11.96 -28.43
C GLN A 365 6.73 12.67 -29.01
N ASP A 366 7.75 12.90 -28.18
CA ASP A 366 9.00 13.51 -28.62
C ASP A 366 9.90 12.50 -29.40
N GLU A 367 11.04 12.98 -29.87
CA GLU A 367 12.00 12.15 -30.64
C GLU A 367 12.56 10.97 -29.82
N GLN A 368 12.46 10.99 -28.50
CA GLN A 368 12.84 9.94 -27.58
C GLN A 368 11.67 8.98 -27.25
N GLY A 369 10.49 9.21 -27.83
CA GLY A 369 9.30 8.43 -27.60
C GLY A 369 8.59 8.73 -26.27
N GLN A 370 8.91 9.85 -25.62
CA GLN A 370 8.26 10.26 -24.37
C GLN A 370 7.08 11.18 -24.66
N PHE A 371 5.99 11.03 -23.89
CA PHE A 371 4.84 11.92 -23.99
C PHE A 371 5.13 13.24 -23.27
N VAL A 372 5.09 14.34 -24.01
CA VAL A 372 5.31 15.70 -23.54
C VAL A 372 4.01 16.50 -23.66
N LYS A 373 3.67 17.24 -22.61
CA LYS A 373 2.48 18.07 -22.60
C LYS A 373 2.71 19.35 -23.41
N TYR A 374 1.76 19.69 -24.29
CA TYR A 374 1.74 21.01 -24.91
C TYR A 374 1.42 22.10 -23.90
N ASP A 375 2.09 23.25 -24.02
CA ASP A 375 1.82 24.43 -23.20
C ASP A 375 0.41 24.99 -23.53
N ASP A 376 -0.38 25.28 -22.51
CA ASP A 376 -1.74 25.82 -22.66
C ASP A 376 -1.78 27.14 -23.44
N LYS A 377 -0.67 27.87 -23.51
CA LYS A 377 -0.53 29.12 -24.26
C LYS A 377 -0.67 28.93 -25.77
N TYR A 378 -0.40 27.73 -26.29
CA TYR A 378 -0.44 27.39 -27.72
C TYR A 378 -1.47 26.32 -28.05
N LYS A 379 -2.54 26.26 -27.28
CA LYS A 379 -3.52 25.16 -27.34
C LYS A 379 -4.15 24.94 -28.72
N GLU A 380 -4.41 26.00 -29.48
CA GLU A 380 -4.99 25.88 -30.83
C GLU A 380 -3.95 25.41 -31.88
N GLU A 381 -2.75 25.97 -31.82
CA GLU A 381 -1.62 25.52 -32.65
C GLU A 381 -1.23 24.10 -32.34
N ALA A 382 -1.15 23.75 -31.08
CA ALA A 382 -0.85 22.41 -30.59
C ALA A 382 -1.88 21.35 -31.05
N ILE A 383 -3.16 21.73 -31.16
CA ILE A 383 -4.20 20.84 -31.67
C ILE A 383 -3.98 20.55 -33.16
N LEU A 384 -3.63 21.55 -33.94
CA LEU A 384 -3.38 21.42 -35.38
C LEU A 384 -2.11 20.59 -35.66
N ASP A 385 -1.05 20.85 -34.91
CA ASP A 385 0.21 20.10 -35.03
C ASP A 385 0.02 18.64 -34.62
N PHE A 386 -0.79 18.39 -33.60
CA PHE A 386 -1.13 17.07 -33.13
C PHE A 386 -2.00 16.31 -34.13
N GLU A 387 -3.00 16.93 -34.73
CA GLU A 387 -3.82 16.36 -35.78
C GLU A 387 -2.95 15.98 -37.01
N ALA A 388 -2.03 16.85 -37.39
CA ALA A 388 -1.08 16.58 -38.47
C ALA A 388 -0.11 15.43 -38.14
N ALA A 389 0.35 15.33 -36.90
CA ALA A 389 1.21 14.25 -36.45
C ALA A 389 0.49 12.91 -36.42
N VAL A 390 -0.78 12.87 -36.00
CA VAL A 390 -1.63 11.67 -36.01
C VAL A 390 -1.94 11.22 -37.45
N GLU A 391 -2.16 12.15 -38.37
CA GLU A 391 -2.33 11.82 -39.78
C GLU A 391 -1.04 11.25 -40.41
N ALA A 392 0.12 11.74 -39.96
CA ALA A 392 1.42 11.28 -40.46
C ALA A 392 1.85 9.93 -39.86
N ASP A 393 1.48 9.64 -38.61
CA ASP A 393 1.76 8.37 -37.92
C ASP A 393 0.54 7.87 -37.11
N PRO A 394 -0.25 6.93 -37.70
CA PRO A 394 -1.40 6.34 -37.02
C PRO A 394 -1.06 5.56 -35.73
N ASN A 395 0.21 5.30 -35.48
CA ASN A 395 0.67 4.66 -34.23
C ASN A 395 0.92 5.66 -33.11
N ILE A 396 0.83 6.96 -33.35
CA ILE A 396 0.75 7.95 -32.29
C ILE A 396 -0.54 7.68 -31.49
N VAL A 397 -0.41 6.92 -30.43
CA VAL A 397 -1.56 6.43 -29.68
C VAL A 397 -2.06 7.50 -28.75
N THR A 398 -3.10 8.14 -29.19
CA THR A 398 -3.80 9.17 -28.47
C THR A 398 -5.02 8.66 -27.74
N ASN A 399 -5.42 7.43 -28.06
CA ASN A 399 -6.79 6.98 -27.87
C ASN A 399 -7.12 6.48 -26.48
N THR A 400 -6.16 6.10 -25.68
CA THR A 400 -6.46 5.48 -24.37
C THR A 400 -6.98 6.46 -23.35
N TRP A 401 -6.55 7.70 -23.40
CA TRP A 401 -7.01 8.73 -22.47
C TRP A 401 -8.20 9.56 -23.03
N VAL A 402 -8.30 9.71 -24.36
CA VAL A 402 -9.40 10.42 -25.01
C VAL A 402 -10.67 9.56 -25.04
N SER A 403 -10.56 8.24 -25.15
CA SER A 403 -11.71 7.33 -25.17
C SER A 403 -12.44 7.21 -23.83
N GLN A 404 -11.80 7.56 -22.71
CA GLN A 404 -12.42 7.40 -21.40
C GLN A 404 -13.40 8.52 -21.03
N THR A 405 -13.17 9.77 -21.47
CA THR A 405 -14.09 10.90 -21.25
C THR A 405 -13.82 12.06 -22.22
N PRO A 406 -14.11 11.93 -23.49
CA PRO A 406 -13.90 13.00 -24.44
C PRO A 406 -14.81 14.18 -24.10
N SER A 407 -14.23 15.38 -24.00
CA SER A 407 -15.03 16.61 -23.92
C SER A 407 -15.92 16.77 -25.16
N LYS A 408 -17.02 17.52 -25.05
CA LYS A 408 -17.84 17.83 -26.22
C LYS A 408 -17.04 18.51 -27.35
N ALA A 409 -16.03 19.30 -26.97
CA ALA A 409 -15.14 19.98 -27.92
C ALA A 409 -14.18 19.00 -28.63
N ALA A 410 -13.62 18.02 -27.90
CA ALA A 410 -12.81 16.97 -28.50
C ALA A 410 -13.61 16.10 -29.46
N LYS A 411 -14.86 15.74 -29.09
CA LYS A 411 -15.79 15.00 -29.98
C LYS A 411 -16.10 15.76 -31.27
N SER A 412 -16.31 17.08 -31.19
CA SER A 412 -16.63 17.89 -32.36
C SER A 412 -15.45 18.08 -33.31
N LYS A 413 -14.20 17.83 -32.85
CA LYS A 413 -12.97 17.94 -33.66
C LYS A 413 -12.40 16.60 -34.09
N GLY A 414 -13.11 15.49 -33.86
CA GLY A 414 -12.66 14.16 -34.27
C GLY A 414 -11.44 13.61 -33.51
N LEU A 415 -11.04 14.25 -32.42
CA LEU A 415 -9.94 13.79 -31.55
C LEU A 415 -10.42 12.64 -30.66
N TYR A 416 -10.24 11.41 -31.14
CA TYR A 416 -10.52 10.17 -30.42
C TYR A 416 -9.32 9.27 -30.36
#